data_dc52493a8db9f21968919a41249fbcbb
#
_entry.id   dc52493a8db9f21968919a41249fbcbb
#
_cell.length_a   1.000
_cell.length_b   1.000
_cell.length_c   1.000
_cell.angle_alpha   90.00
_cell.angle_beta   90.00
_cell.angle_gamma   90.00
#
_symmetry.space_group_name_H-M   'P 1'
#
loop_
_entity.id
_entity.type
_entity.pdbx_description
1 polymer ?
#
loop_
_entity_poly.entity_id
_entity_poly.type
_entity_poly.pdbx_seq_one_letter_code
_entity_poly.pdbx_strand_id
1 'polypeptide(L)'
;IGKINDKPYEVFTGKSEDFYLPPYVESGWVTKKKKKGERTQYDFEFDDKQGYRIVLPALSRSFEQEFWNYAKLISGVLRHGMPLTYVMDLISNLTVPEDNINTWKNGVVRALKRYIPDGTIAVEKICPECREETVVYEDGCLICKSCGHTKCT
;
A
#
# COMPACT_ATOMS: atom_id res chain seq x y z
N ILE A 1 -2.14 -4.21 -2.97
CA ILE A 1 -0.93 -3.85 -3.71
C ILE A 1 -0.82 -4.77 -4.92
N GLY A 2 -0.83 -4.18 -6.14
CA GLY A 2 -0.49 -4.90 -7.36
C GLY A 2 1.02 -5.04 -7.49
N LYS A 3 1.49 -6.25 -7.87
CA LYS A 3 2.92 -6.55 -8.01
C LYS A 3 3.27 -6.98 -9.42
N ILE A 4 4.49 -6.67 -9.85
CA ILE A 4 5.13 -7.26 -11.03
C ILE A 4 6.52 -7.72 -10.58
N ASN A 5 6.85 -8.99 -10.80
CA ASN A 5 8.11 -9.61 -10.36
C ASN A 5 8.37 -9.37 -8.86
N ASP A 6 7.35 -9.59 -8.04
CA ASP A 6 7.32 -9.39 -6.58
C ASP A 6 7.58 -7.96 -6.07
N LYS A 7 7.67 -7.00 -6.97
CA LYS A 7 7.81 -5.59 -6.61
C LYS A 7 6.47 -4.86 -6.69
N PRO A 8 6.14 -4.00 -5.71
CA PRO A 8 4.98 -3.13 -5.78
C PRO A 8 5.00 -2.29 -7.06
N TYR A 9 3.90 -2.33 -7.79
CA TYR A 9 3.74 -1.67 -9.07
C TYR A 9 2.50 -0.77 -9.13
N GLU A 10 1.44 -1.19 -8.47
CA GLU A 10 0.17 -0.47 -8.41
C GLU A 10 -0.45 -0.55 -7.01
N VAL A 11 -1.23 0.47 -6.67
CA VAL A 11 -2.05 0.50 -5.46
C VAL A 11 -3.50 0.62 -5.88
N PHE A 12 -4.34 -0.28 -5.35
CA PHE A 12 -5.80 -0.24 -5.46
C PHE A 12 -6.34 -0.03 -4.06
N THR A 13 -6.81 1.16 -3.77
CA THR A 13 -7.25 1.52 -2.43
C THR A 13 -8.22 2.68 -2.45
N GLY A 14 -8.99 2.79 -1.40
CA GLY A 14 -9.95 3.86 -1.16
C GLY A 14 -10.80 3.53 0.06
N LYS A 15 -11.57 4.51 0.52
CA LYS A 15 -12.68 4.24 1.43
C LYS A 15 -13.79 3.58 0.62
N SER A 16 -14.44 2.57 1.19
CA SER A 16 -15.55 1.86 0.57
C SER A 16 -16.54 1.42 1.63
N GLU A 17 -17.80 1.76 1.44
CA GLU A 17 -18.89 1.26 2.26
C GLU A 17 -19.46 -0.05 1.68
N ASP A 18 -19.33 -0.25 0.37
CA ASP A 18 -19.92 -1.34 -0.38
C ASP A 18 -18.95 -2.44 -0.81
N PHE A 19 -17.67 -2.31 -0.46
CA PHE A 19 -16.64 -3.27 -0.83
C PHE A 19 -16.27 -4.17 0.33
N TYR A 20 -16.74 -5.41 0.28
CA TYR A 20 -16.42 -6.44 1.27
C TYR A 20 -15.47 -7.48 0.69
N LEU A 21 -14.31 -7.63 1.33
CA LEU A 21 -13.39 -8.71 1.05
C LEU A 21 -13.35 -9.65 2.27
N PRO A 22 -13.64 -10.96 2.10
CA PRO A 22 -13.57 -11.90 3.21
C PRO A 22 -12.19 -11.88 3.89
N PRO A 23 -12.10 -11.93 5.23
CA PRO A 23 -10.83 -11.83 5.97
C PRO A 23 -9.77 -12.87 5.62
N TYR A 24 -10.17 -14.01 5.05
CA TYR A 24 -9.25 -15.07 4.64
C TYR A 24 -8.58 -14.80 3.29
N VAL A 25 -9.00 -13.77 2.56
CA VAL A 25 -8.44 -13.44 1.24
C VAL A 25 -7.23 -12.55 1.42
N GLU A 26 -6.05 -13.14 1.33
CA GLU A 26 -4.77 -12.42 1.46
C GLU A 26 -4.21 -11.97 0.10
N SER A 27 -4.58 -12.66 -0.97
CA SER A 27 -4.08 -12.41 -2.32
C SER A 27 -5.10 -12.77 -3.39
N GLY A 28 -4.85 -12.26 -4.61
CA GLY A 28 -5.68 -12.52 -5.78
C GLY A 28 -5.08 -11.87 -7.02
N TRP A 29 -5.87 -11.74 -8.05
CA TRP A 29 -5.47 -11.18 -9.33
C TRP A 29 -6.26 -9.91 -9.63
N VAL A 30 -5.60 -8.92 -10.20
CA VAL A 30 -6.27 -7.73 -10.75
C VAL A 30 -6.30 -7.84 -12.26
N THR A 31 -7.49 -7.95 -12.81
CA THR A 31 -7.72 -8.04 -14.24
C THR A 31 -8.09 -6.67 -14.81
N LYS A 32 -7.29 -6.20 -15.77
CA LYS A 32 -7.53 -4.92 -16.44
C LYS A 32 -8.36 -5.13 -17.69
N LYS A 33 -9.55 -4.55 -17.75
CA LYS A 33 -10.44 -4.56 -18.91
C LYS A 33 -10.45 -3.19 -19.59
N LYS A 34 -10.10 -3.16 -20.86
CA LYS A 34 -10.12 -1.95 -21.69
C LYS A 34 -10.90 -2.21 -22.95
N LYS A 35 -12.05 -1.56 -23.10
CA LYS A 35 -12.78 -1.51 -24.36
C LYS A 35 -12.55 -0.19 -25.07
N LYS A 36 -12.58 -0.21 -26.40
CA LYS A 36 -12.38 1.00 -27.22
C LYS A 36 -13.50 2.01 -26.91
N GLY A 37 -13.11 3.23 -26.52
CA GLY A 37 -14.06 4.30 -26.16
C GLY A 37 -14.59 4.26 -24.73
N GLU A 38 -14.27 3.26 -23.93
CA GLU A 38 -14.65 3.14 -22.52
C GLU A 38 -13.50 3.45 -21.57
N ARG A 39 -13.83 3.83 -20.32
CA ARG A 39 -12.85 3.96 -19.24
C ARG A 39 -12.32 2.58 -18.88
N THR A 40 -11.01 2.50 -18.62
CA THR A 40 -10.40 1.27 -18.12
C THR A 40 -11.07 0.82 -16.83
N GLN A 41 -11.48 -0.43 -16.78
CA GLN A 41 -12.05 -1.09 -15.61
C GLN A 41 -11.03 -2.07 -15.03
N TYR A 42 -11.02 -2.19 -13.71
CA TYR A 42 -10.22 -3.17 -12.99
C TYR A 42 -11.16 -4.05 -12.18
N ASP A 43 -11.01 -5.35 -12.30
CA ASP A 43 -11.73 -6.33 -11.49
C ASP A 43 -10.72 -7.03 -10.57
N PHE A 44 -11.14 -7.41 -9.38
CA PHE A 44 -10.35 -8.23 -8.47
C PHE A 44 -10.91 -9.64 -8.45
N GLU A 45 -10.04 -10.63 -8.60
CA GLU A 45 -10.38 -12.04 -8.65
C GLU A 45 -9.63 -12.78 -7.55
N PHE A 46 -10.29 -13.69 -6.87
CA PHE A 46 -9.68 -14.55 -5.85
C PHE A 46 -10.39 -15.90 -5.84
N ASP A 47 -9.76 -16.91 -5.26
CA ASP A 47 -10.38 -18.21 -5.05
C ASP A 47 -10.98 -18.28 -3.63
N ASP A 48 -12.23 -18.76 -3.53
CA ASP A 48 -12.87 -18.99 -2.25
C ASP A 48 -12.29 -20.23 -1.52
N LYS A 49 -12.79 -20.52 -0.33
CA LYS A 49 -12.32 -21.70 0.46
C LYS A 49 -12.60 -23.05 -0.21
N GLN A 50 -13.50 -23.10 -1.18
CA GLN A 50 -13.84 -24.27 -1.97
C GLN A 50 -13.08 -24.35 -3.28
N GLY A 51 -12.29 -23.31 -3.61
CA GLY A 51 -11.51 -23.23 -4.86
C GLY A 51 -12.29 -22.62 -6.04
N TYR A 52 -13.47 -22.04 -5.81
CA TYR A 52 -14.20 -21.35 -6.86
C TYR A 52 -13.68 -19.93 -7.06
N ARG A 53 -13.51 -19.54 -8.33
CA ARG A 53 -13.10 -18.19 -8.70
C ARG A 53 -14.22 -17.19 -8.48
N ILE A 54 -14.00 -16.26 -7.55
CA ILE A 54 -14.88 -15.13 -7.26
C ILE A 54 -14.34 -13.89 -7.95
N VAL A 55 -15.21 -13.12 -8.60
CA VAL A 55 -14.86 -11.87 -9.28
C VAL A 55 -15.59 -10.71 -8.63
N LEU A 56 -14.82 -9.75 -8.13
CA LEU A 56 -15.34 -8.46 -7.66
C LEU A 56 -15.13 -7.43 -8.79
N PRO A 57 -16.20 -7.04 -9.49
CA PRO A 57 -16.08 -6.21 -10.67
C PRO A 57 -15.88 -4.74 -10.32
N ALA A 58 -15.23 -4.02 -11.20
CA ALA A 58 -15.19 -2.56 -11.23
C ALA A 58 -14.67 -1.91 -9.93
N LEU A 59 -13.49 -2.32 -9.42
CA LEU A 59 -12.85 -1.75 -8.22
C LEU A 59 -12.93 -0.21 -8.14
N SER A 60 -12.76 0.47 -9.28
CA SER A 60 -12.80 1.93 -9.33
C SER A 60 -14.16 2.55 -8.99
N ARG A 61 -15.23 1.76 -9.02
CA ARG A 61 -16.58 2.21 -8.65
C ARG A 61 -16.90 1.97 -7.17
N SER A 62 -16.14 1.07 -6.55
CA SER A 62 -16.31 0.69 -5.14
C SER A 62 -15.58 1.64 -4.18
N PHE A 63 -14.77 2.56 -4.68
CA PHE A 63 -13.97 3.45 -3.86
C PHE A 63 -14.35 4.91 -4.08
N GLU A 64 -14.28 5.71 -3.02
CA GLU A 64 -14.40 7.17 -3.13
C GLU A 64 -13.41 7.73 -4.16
N GLN A 65 -13.90 8.62 -5.02
CA GLN A 65 -13.15 9.10 -6.19
C GLN A 65 -11.85 9.81 -5.82
N GLU A 66 -11.81 10.51 -4.71
CA GLU A 66 -10.63 11.22 -4.22
C GLU A 66 -9.49 10.23 -3.90
N PHE A 67 -9.76 9.24 -3.06
CA PHE A 67 -8.77 8.22 -2.68
C PHE A 67 -8.36 7.33 -3.86
N TRP A 68 -9.28 7.09 -4.80
CA TRP A 68 -8.96 6.42 -6.05
C TRP A 68 -7.99 7.25 -6.92
N ASN A 69 -8.11 8.58 -6.91
CA ASN A 69 -7.17 9.45 -7.61
C ASN A 69 -5.79 9.45 -6.94
N TYR A 70 -5.70 9.48 -5.61
CA TYR A 70 -4.43 9.29 -4.89
C TYR A 70 -3.79 7.94 -5.22
N ALA A 71 -4.57 6.86 -5.26
CA ALA A 71 -4.08 5.54 -5.65
C ALA A 71 -3.46 5.53 -7.05
N LYS A 72 -4.04 6.25 -8.02
CA LYS A 72 -3.47 6.40 -9.38
C LYS A 72 -2.14 7.15 -9.36
N LEU A 73 -2.02 8.23 -8.58
CA LEU A 73 -0.78 9.01 -8.46
C LEU A 73 0.32 8.16 -7.81
N ILE A 74 0.01 7.46 -6.72
CA ILE A 74 0.94 6.53 -6.05
C ILE A 74 1.38 5.43 -7.01
N SER A 75 0.45 4.84 -7.76
CA SER A 75 0.76 3.84 -8.80
C SER A 75 1.67 4.43 -9.89
N GLY A 76 1.48 5.70 -10.23
CA GLY A 76 2.34 6.41 -11.17
C GLY A 76 3.79 6.46 -10.69
N VAL A 77 4.04 6.90 -9.46
CA VAL A 77 5.40 7.02 -8.92
C VAL A 77 6.05 5.65 -8.70
N LEU A 78 5.28 4.61 -8.31
CA LEU A 78 5.77 3.24 -8.20
C LEU A 78 6.25 2.68 -9.54
N ARG A 79 5.47 2.89 -10.62
CA ARG A 79 5.81 2.46 -11.99
C ARG A 79 7.08 3.11 -12.52
N HIS A 80 7.37 4.33 -12.08
CA HIS A 80 8.58 5.06 -12.45
C HIS A 80 9.76 4.79 -11.52
N GLY A 81 9.64 3.80 -10.63
CA GLY A 81 10.76 3.30 -9.83
C GLY A 81 11.15 4.16 -8.64
N MET A 82 10.25 5.03 -8.15
CA MET A 82 10.51 5.75 -6.91
C MET A 82 10.72 4.74 -5.77
N PRO A 83 11.81 4.82 -4.98
CA PRO A 83 12.05 3.93 -3.86
C PRO A 83 10.90 3.97 -2.85
N LEU A 84 10.51 2.80 -2.30
CA LEU A 84 9.35 2.69 -1.41
C LEU A 84 9.44 3.59 -0.18
N THR A 85 10.63 3.82 0.34
CA THR A 85 10.85 4.72 1.49
C THR A 85 10.38 6.15 1.17
N TYR A 86 10.71 6.66 -0.02
CA TYR A 86 10.25 7.98 -0.47
C TYR A 86 8.75 8.01 -0.79
N VAL A 87 8.21 6.93 -1.37
CA VAL A 87 6.76 6.83 -1.62
C VAL A 87 5.97 6.88 -0.32
N MET A 88 6.44 6.16 0.71
CA MET A 88 5.79 6.17 2.03
C MET A 88 5.89 7.53 2.72
N ASP A 89 7.04 8.19 2.61
CA ASP A 89 7.23 9.52 3.16
C ASP A 89 6.30 10.54 2.48
N LEU A 90 6.23 10.50 1.14
CA LEU A 90 5.27 11.28 0.36
C LEU A 90 3.83 11.09 0.86
N ILE A 91 3.40 9.83 1.04
CA ILE A 91 2.04 9.53 1.50
C ILE A 91 1.81 10.00 2.94
N SER A 92 2.78 9.82 3.81
CA SER A 92 2.70 10.22 5.23
C SER A 92 2.54 11.73 5.37
N ASN A 93 3.10 12.51 4.46
CA ASN A 93 3.03 13.97 4.44
C ASN A 93 1.76 14.53 3.77
N LEU A 94 0.89 13.66 3.20
CA LEU A 94 -0.40 14.13 2.67
C LEU A 94 -1.30 14.63 3.80
N THR A 95 -1.90 15.79 3.62
CA THR A 95 -2.98 16.27 4.48
C THR A 95 -4.30 15.69 4.00
N VAL A 96 -4.93 14.88 4.83
CA VAL A 96 -6.25 14.27 4.55
C VAL A 96 -7.24 14.69 5.64
N PRO A 97 -8.55 14.81 5.31
CA PRO A 97 -9.55 15.35 6.24
C PRO A 97 -9.67 14.64 7.58
N GLU A 98 -9.37 13.35 7.61
CA GLU A 98 -9.41 12.53 8.84
C GLU A 98 -8.02 12.00 9.15
N ASP A 99 -7.31 12.63 10.07
CA ASP A 99 -5.95 12.25 10.46
C ASP A 99 -5.94 11.54 11.81
N ASN A 100 -6.39 10.28 11.82
CA ASN A 100 -6.29 9.38 12.96
C ASN A 100 -5.46 8.14 12.61
N ILE A 101 -5.17 7.26 13.58
CA ILE A 101 -4.32 6.08 13.39
C ILE A 101 -4.85 5.11 12.31
N ASN A 102 -6.15 5.13 12.08
CA ASN A 102 -6.83 4.27 11.10
C ASN A 102 -7.13 4.99 9.78
N THR A 103 -6.44 6.11 9.50
CA THR A 103 -6.63 6.82 8.22
C THR A 103 -6.22 5.98 7.02
N TRP A 104 -6.80 6.35 5.88
CA TRP A 104 -6.44 5.78 4.58
C TRP A 104 -4.91 5.82 4.34
N LYS A 105 -4.25 6.96 4.59
CA LYS A 105 -2.79 7.10 4.38
C LYS A 105 -1.98 6.12 5.21
N ASN A 106 -2.32 5.96 6.49
CA ASN A 106 -1.64 5.02 7.38
C ASN A 106 -1.84 3.57 6.94
N GLY A 107 -3.02 3.22 6.43
CA GLY A 107 -3.31 1.91 5.85
C GLY A 107 -2.44 1.60 4.63
N VAL A 108 -2.29 2.57 3.72
CA VAL A 108 -1.45 2.43 2.52
C VAL A 108 0.02 2.31 2.90
N VAL A 109 0.52 3.14 3.82
CA VAL A 109 1.91 3.07 4.31
C VAL A 109 2.19 1.71 4.95
N ARG A 110 1.30 1.20 5.83
CA ARG A 110 1.46 -0.14 6.43
C ARG A 110 1.51 -1.24 5.38
N ALA A 111 0.66 -1.16 4.35
CA ALA A 111 0.66 -2.13 3.27
C ALA A 111 1.96 -2.10 2.44
N LEU A 112 2.52 -0.92 2.18
CA LEU A 112 3.77 -0.76 1.42
C LEU A 112 5.01 -1.16 2.21
N LYS A 113 5.03 -0.94 3.52
CA LYS A 113 6.15 -1.31 4.39
C LYS A 113 6.56 -2.79 4.28
N ARG A 114 5.58 -3.67 4.07
CA ARG A 114 5.81 -5.12 3.93
C ARG A 114 6.70 -5.51 2.75
N TYR A 115 6.96 -4.57 1.84
CA TYR A 115 7.77 -4.79 0.64
C TYR A 115 9.12 -4.10 0.70
N ILE A 116 9.47 -3.50 1.83
CA ILE A 116 10.82 -2.95 2.04
C ILE A 116 11.72 -4.09 2.49
N PRO A 117 12.85 -4.32 1.80
CA PRO A 117 13.81 -5.32 2.23
C PRO A 117 14.36 -5.03 3.64
N ASP A 118 14.56 -6.07 4.43
CA ASP A 118 15.18 -5.96 5.74
C ASP A 118 16.61 -5.37 5.64
N GLY A 119 16.95 -4.55 6.62
CA GLY A 119 18.21 -3.83 6.62
C GLY A 119 18.23 -2.54 5.79
N THR A 120 17.13 -2.21 5.09
CA THR A 120 17.03 -0.93 4.36
C THR A 120 17.11 0.23 5.35
N ILE A 121 18.01 1.18 5.11
CA ILE A 121 18.18 2.37 5.94
C ILE A 121 16.92 3.24 5.84
N ALA A 122 16.38 3.62 6.99
CA ALA A 122 15.27 4.58 7.08
C ALA A 122 15.84 5.99 6.97
N VAL A 123 15.91 6.51 5.73
CA VAL A 123 16.48 7.82 5.43
C VAL A 123 15.77 8.90 6.27
N GLU A 124 16.56 9.83 6.83
CA GLU A 124 16.10 10.94 7.67
C GLU A 124 15.34 10.54 8.96
N LYS A 125 15.43 9.27 9.38
CA LYS A 125 14.87 8.81 10.66
C LYS A 125 15.95 8.75 11.73
N ILE A 126 15.77 9.57 12.76
CA ILE A 126 16.63 9.60 13.96
C ILE A 126 15.95 8.75 15.03
N CYS A 127 16.71 7.93 15.72
CA CYS A 127 16.19 7.15 16.84
C CYS A 127 15.73 8.08 17.98
N PRO A 128 14.49 7.96 18.47
CA PRO A 128 14.01 8.82 19.55
C PRO A 128 14.71 8.57 20.90
N GLU A 129 15.29 7.38 21.10
CA GLU A 129 15.95 6.99 22.34
C GLU A 129 17.43 7.44 22.40
N CYS A 130 18.22 7.03 21.39
CA CYS A 130 19.67 7.31 21.41
C CYS A 130 20.09 8.45 20.47
N ARG A 131 19.18 8.97 19.65
CA ARG A 131 19.40 10.04 18.66
C ARG A 131 20.37 9.69 17.54
N GLU A 132 20.71 8.41 17.38
CA GLU A 132 21.55 7.94 16.28
C GLU A 132 20.73 7.74 14.98
N GLU A 133 21.39 7.94 13.84
CA GLU A 133 20.81 7.77 12.50
C GLU A 133 20.95 6.32 11.99
N THR A 134 20.95 5.34 12.88
CA THR A 134 21.12 3.92 12.58
C THR A 134 19.82 3.14 12.53
N VAL A 135 18.74 3.80 12.11
CA VAL A 135 17.40 3.19 12.02
C VAL A 135 17.27 2.47 10.69
N VAL A 136 16.85 1.21 10.74
CA VAL A 136 16.58 0.38 9.55
C VAL A 136 15.21 -0.24 9.61
N TYR A 137 14.73 -0.74 8.46
CA TYR A 137 13.53 -1.56 8.38
C TYR A 137 13.88 -3.03 8.63
N GLU A 138 13.11 -3.71 9.48
CA GLU A 138 13.11 -5.16 9.68
C GLU A 138 11.69 -5.64 9.96
N ASP A 139 11.22 -6.65 9.23
CA ASP A 139 9.86 -7.20 9.33
C ASP A 139 8.75 -6.12 9.29
N GLY A 140 8.96 -5.08 8.48
CA GLY A 140 8.04 -3.93 8.40
C GLY A 140 8.05 -3.00 9.61
N CYS A 141 8.94 -3.20 10.59
CA CYS A 141 9.18 -2.32 11.73
C CYS A 141 10.43 -1.45 11.51
N LEU A 142 10.53 -0.36 12.27
CA LEU A 142 11.75 0.45 12.35
C LEU A 142 12.55 0.00 13.56
N ILE A 143 13.81 -0.38 13.37
CA ILE A 143 14.72 -0.85 14.43
C ILE A 143 15.98 -0.01 14.42
N CYS A 144 16.35 0.53 15.58
CA CYS A 144 17.62 1.21 15.75
C CYS A 144 18.73 0.18 16.00
N LYS A 145 19.76 0.17 15.14
CA LYS A 145 20.88 -0.77 15.28
C LYS A 145 21.85 -0.43 16.43
N SER A 146 21.82 0.81 16.94
CA SER A 146 22.69 1.24 18.05
C SER A 146 22.14 0.87 19.42
N CYS A 147 20.83 1.02 19.65
CA CYS A 147 20.22 0.80 20.98
C CYS A 147 19.12 -0.26 21.01
N GLY A 148 18.74 -0.83 19.86
CA GLY A 148 17.69 -1.85 19.77
C GLY A 148 16.26 -1.31 19.90
N HIS A 149 16.06 0.02 19.99
CA HIS A 149 14.70 0.59 20.02
C HIS A 149 13.92 0.19 18.79
N THR A 150 12.67 -0.29 19.00
CA THR A 150 11.81 -0.78 17.93
C THR A 150 10.49 -0.01 17.90
N LYS A 151 10.07 0.40 16.70
CA LYS A 151 8.78 1.03 16.47
C LYS A 151 8.06 0.33 15.32
N CYS A 152 7.03 -0.45 15.66
CA CYS A 152 6.07 -1.01 14.71
C CYS A 152 4.80 -0.14 14.66
N THR A 153 4.23 0.04 13.47
CA THR A 153 2.98 0.82 13.26
C THR A 153 2.02 0.00 12.44
#